data_8db3642c948bed66bf6ea56a7585c99e
#
_entry.id   8db3642c948bed66bf6ea56a7585c99e
#
_cell.length_a   1.000
_cell.length_b   1.000
_cell.length_c   1.000
_cell.angle_alpha   90.00
_cell.angle_beta   90.00
_cell.angle_gamma   90.00
#
_symmetry.space_group_name_H-M   'P 1'
#
loop_
_entity.id
_entity.type
_entity.pdbx_description
1 polymer ?
#
loop_
_entity_poly.entity_id
_entity_poly.type
_entity_poly.pdbx_seq_one_letter_code
_entity_poly.pdbx_strand_id
1 'polypeptide(L)'
;MWSVDSVKSFCINLDKRKDRWERMIKQPEIKRIPNLTRFSAVEGSKIDIASDSRISTLCRYNITNHTRRSHDLLDSAGGVGCALSHITLWQNLLKSHENVFLVVEDDLVLQPGDWAKVRRLFEENEWLHDSNKWSIWSIGNLRCRAGPNKPYPHEGKKENKWLECKEFVGFNSYFISRSGAEKLLKECFPIQHHIDWFAGFYAQTHPDFKIVFNKSLNLDQDEAYGGKELSDIRTKDVCHICDLPSDVEMSHLICKKETVATGTITIITTLILIAGIFALRKMKVV
;
A
#
# COMPACT_ATOMS: atom_id res chain seq x y z
N MET A 1 -14.62 19.69 11.78
CA MET A 1 -13.33 19.09 12.20
C MET A 1 -13.60 17.59 12.40
N TRP A 2 -12.78 16.69 11.87
CA TRP A 2 -12.94 15.26 12.06
C TRP A 2 -12.42 14.84 13.43
N SER A 3 -12.86 13.68 13.94
CA SER A 3 -12.39 13.11 15.20
C SER A 3 -12.31 11.60 15.10
N VAL A 4 -11.32 11.01 15.77
CA VAL A 4 -11.19 9.55 15.89
C VAL A 4 -12.42 8.93 16.61
N ASP A 5 -13.11 9.67 17.47
CA ASP A 5 -14.28 9.19 18.18
C ASP A 5 -15.58 9.24 17.38
N SER A 6 -15.60 9.95 16.25
CA SER A 6 -16.81 10.10 15.42
C SER A 6 -16.59 9.69 13.95
N VAL A 7 -15.38 9.28 13.59
CA VAL A 7 -15.05 8.87 12.21
C VAL A 7 -15.93 7.72 11.73
N LYS A 8 -16.37 7.77 10.48
CA LYS A 8 -16.99 6.62 9.82
C LYS A 8 -15.94 5.56 9.53
N SER A 9 -16.20 4.36 9.97
CA SER A 9 -15.28 3.24 9.89
C SER A 9 -15.88 2.11 9.08
N PHE A 10 -15.08 1.53 8.18
CA PHE A 10 -15.52 0.45 7.30
C PHE A 10 -14.58 -0.74 7.42
N CYS A 11 -15.17 -1.93 7.60
CA CYS A 11 -14.45 -3.19 7.50
C CYS A 11 -14.73 -3.83 6.14
N ILE A 12 -13.70 -3.97 5.32
CA ILE A 12 -13.76 -4.68 4.04
C ILE A 12 -13.84 -6.17 4.32
N ASN A 13 -14.95 -6.80 3.92
CA ASN A 13 -15.16 -8.23 4.13
C ASN A 13 -16.00 -8.83 3.01
N LEU A 14 -15.56 -9.96 2.42
CA LEU A 14 -16.32 -10.69 1.41
C LEU A 14 -17.60 -11.29 2.01
N ASP A 15 -18.71 -11.25 1.27
CA ASP A 15 -20.00 -11.75 1.75
C ASP A 15 -19.98 -13.26 2.07
N LYS A 16 -19.15 -14.01 1.38
CA LYS A 16 -18.93 -15.44 1.65
C LYS A 16 -18.07 -15.72 2.90
N ARG A 17 -17.32 -14.72 3.40
CA ARG A 17 -16.42 -14.85 4.55
C ARG A 17 -17.07 -14.34 5.84
N LYS A 18 -18.24 -14.90 6.16
CA LYS A 18 -18.95 -14.62 7.41
C LYS A 18 -18.13 -15.00 8.65
N ASP A 19 -17.36 -16.08 8.53
CA ASP A 19 -16.42 -16.57 9.54
C ASP A 19 -15.44 -15.48 9.99
N ARG A 20 -14.83 -14.76 9.04
CA ARG A 20 -13.86 -13.68 9.32
C ARG A 20 -14.56 -12.50 9.99
N TRP A 21 -15.71 -12.07 9.45
CA TRP A 21 -16.49 -10.99 10.06
C TRP A 21 -16.90 -11.29 11.50
N GLU A 22 -17.48 -12.48 11.74
CA GLU A 22 -17.91 -12.89 13.07
C GLU A 22 -16.75 -12.97 14.07
N ARG A 23 -15.59 -13.41 13.64
CA ARG A 23 -14.39 -13.45 14.46
C ARG A 23 -13.90 -12.03 14.77
N MET A 24 -13.86 -11.14 13.79
CA MET A 24 -13.43 -9.77 13.97
C MET A 24 -14.30 -9.06 15.01
N ILE A 25 -15.62 -9.08 14.88
CA ILE A 25 -16.54 -8.38 15.79
C ILE A 25 -16.59 -8.98 17.19
N LYS A 26 -16.08 -10.20 17.40
CA LYS A 26 -15.94 -10.81 18.74
C LYS A 26 -14.79 -10.19 19.55
N GLN A 27 -13.84 -9.55 18.92
CA GLN A 27 -12.71 -8.91 19.61
C GLN A 27 -13.22 -7.70 20.43
N PRO A 28 -12.92 -7.62 21.75
CA PRO A 28 -13.41 -6.52 22.59
C PRO A 28 -12.94 -5.14 22.12
N GLU A 29 -11.71 -5.03 21.63
CA GLU A 29 -11.13 -3.78 21.16
C GLU A 29 -11.75 -3.30 19.82
N ILE A 30 -12.15 -4.20 18.93
CA ILE A 30 -12.85 -3.85 17.68
C ILE A 30 -14.17 -3.12 17.97
N LYS A 31 -14.86 -3.49 19.06
CA LYS A 31 -16.11 -2.82 19.49
C LYS A 31 -15.91 -1.37 19.93
N ARG A 32 -14.65 -0.96 20.16
CA ARG A 32 -14.31 0.42 20.51
C ARG A 32 -14.09 1.31 19.28
N ILE A 33 -13.95 0.72 18.10
CA ILE A 33 -13.86 1.46 16.84
C ILE A 33 -15.23 2.13 16.58
N PRO A 34 -15.30 3.47 16.50
CA PRO A 34 -16.57 4.16 16.34
C PRO A 34 -17.17 3.89 14.96
N ASN A 35 -18.50 3.79 14.92
CA ASN A 35 -19.29 3.69 13.70
C ASN A 35 -18.77 2.62 12.71
N LEU A 36 -18.20 1.51 13.23
CA LEU A 36 -17.69 0.44 12.40
C LEU A 36 -18.83 -0.28 11.67
N THR A 37 -18.79 -0.21 10.37
CA THR A 37 -19.77 -0.82 9.46
C THR A 37 -19.09 -1.82 8.56
N ARG A 38 -19.70 -2.97 8.36
CA ARG A 38 -19.25 -3.94 7.38
C ARG A 38 -19.45 -3.37 5.96
N PHE A 39 -18.40 -3.37 5.16
CA PHE A 39 -18.44 -3.07 3.74
C PHE A 39 -18.36 -4.37 2.95
N SER A 40 -19.38 -4.65 2.12
CA SER A 40 -19.38 -5.81 1.24
C SER A 40 -18.30 -5.65 0.17
N ALA A 41 -17.23 -6.41 0.31
CA ALA A 41 -16.07 -6.35 -0.57
C ALA A 41 -16.42 -6.81 -1.98
N VAL A 42 -15.73 -6.25 -2.97
CA VAL A 42 -15.85 -6.68 -4.37
C VAL A 42 -15.28 -8.09 -4.52
N GLU A 43 -16.12 -9.02 -4.93
CA GLU A 43 -15.70 -10.41 -5.14
C GLU A 43 -14.99 -10.55 -6.49
N GLY A 44 -13.67 -10.75 -6.48
CA GLY A 44 -12.85 -10.80 -7.67
C GLY A 44 -13.29 -11.86 -8.68
N SER A 45 -13.78 -13.01 -8.20
CA SER A 45 -14.28 -14.10 -9.08
C SER A 45 -15.51 -13.72 -9.90
N LYS A 46 -16.20 -12.64 -9.56
CA LYS A 46 -17.37 -12.11 -10.30
C LYS A 46 -17.02 -11.02 -11.32
N ILE A 47 -15.74 -10.65 -11.40
CA ILE A 47 -15.25 -9.63 -12.34
C ILE A 47 -14.91 -10.31 -13.66
N ASP A 48 -15.39 -9.76 -14.76
CA ASP A 48 -14.90 -10.15 -16.09
C ASP A 48 -13.51 -9.54 -16.33
N ILE A 49 -12.49 -10.27 -15.88
CA ILE A 49 -11.09 -9.84 -15.99
C ILE A 49 -10.69 -9.54 -17.44
N ALA A 50 -11.25 -10.27 -18.39
CA ALA A 50 -10.87 -10.14 -19.81
C ALA A 50 -11.31 -8.81 -20.42
N SER A 51 -12.51 -8.32 -20.07
CA SER A 51 -13.13 -7.14 -20.70
C SER A 51 -13.16 -5.89 -19.84
N ASP A 52 -12.94 -5.98 -18.51
CA ASP A 52 -13.05 -4.83 -17.62
C ASP A 52 -11.94 -3.79 -17.88
N SER A 53 -12.34 -2.64 -18.43
CA SER A 53 -11.42 -1.55 -18.81
C SER A 53 -10.64 -0.96 -17.66
N ARG A 54 -11.08 -1.20 -16.40
CA ARG A 54 -10.37 -0.76 -15.20
C ARG A 54 -9.10 -1.55 -14.92
N ILE A 55 -8.88 -2.67 -15.62
CA ILE A 55 -7.76 -3.60 -15.40
C ILE A 55 -6.73 -3.44 -16.52
N SER A 56 -5.45 -3.31 -16.17
CA SER A 56 -4.38 -3.17 -17.16
C SER A 56 -4.20 -4.47 -17.99
N THR A 57 -3.68 -4.32 -19.21
CA THR A 57 -3.34 -5.47 -20.05
C THR A 57 -2.35 -6.41 -19.38
N LEU A 58 -1.36 -5.87 -18.66
CA LEU A 58 -0.38 -6.67 -17.93
C LEU A 58 -1.04 -7.45 -16.78
N CYS A 59 -1.93 -6.83 -16.02
CA CYS A 59 -2.65 -7.50 -14.94
C CYS A 59 -3.53 -8.64 -15.49
N ARG A 60 -4.25 -8.42 -16.60
CA ARG A 60 -5.01 -9.48 -17.28
C ARG A 60 -4.12 -10.63 -17.71
N TYR A 61 -2.99 -10.32 -18.34
CA TYR A 61 -2.02 -11.33 -18.75
C TYR A 61 -1.52 -12.15 -17.57
N ASN A 62 -1.16 -11.49 -16.46
CA ASN A 62 -0.67 -12.15 -15.26
C ASN A 62 -1.72 -13.10 -14.66
N ILE A 63 -2.98 -12.63 -14.55
CA ILE A 63 -4.08 -13.46 -14.02
C ILE A 63 -4.35 -14.66 -14.90
N THR A 64 -4.41 -14.46 -16.25
CA THR A 64 -4.70 -15.52 -17.19
C THR A 64 -3.62 -16.59 -17.26
N ASN A 65 -2.36 -16.19 -17.12
CA ASN A 65 -1.21 -17.10 -17.23
C ASN A 65 -0.63 -17.51 -15.87
N HIS A 66 -1.26 -17.12 -14.76
CA HIS A 66 -0.79 -17.41 -13.39
C HIS A 66 0.68 -17.04 -13.20
N THR A 67 1.07 -15.84 -13.65
CA THR A 67 2.45 -15.36 -13.63
C THR A 67 2.51 -13.91 -13.19
N ARG A 68 3.66 -13.51 -12.63
CA ARG A 68 3.98 -12.11 -12.36
C ARG A 68 5.49 -11.94 -12.40
N ARG A 69 5.95 -10.74 -12.77
CA ARG A 69 7.38 -10.42 -12.86
C ARG A 69 7.95 -9.77 -11.60
N SER A 70 7.08 -9.28 -10.73
CA SER A 70 7.44 -8.69 -9.44
C SER A 70 6.31 -8.84 -8.44
N HIS A 71 6.61 -8.67 -7.16
CA HIS A 71 5.66 -8.88 -6.06
C HIS A 71 4.55 -7.84 -5.97
N ASP A 72 4.80 -6.64 -6.47
CA ASP A 72 3.84 -5.54 -6.50
C ASP A 72 2.75 -5.74 -7.56
N LEU A 73 3.00 -6.60 -8.57
CA LEU A 73 2.06 -6.87 -9.65
C LEU A 73 0.96 -7.85 -9.22
N LEU A 74 -0.26 -7.57 -9.65
CA LEU A 74 -1.40 -8.45 -9.45
C LEU A 74 -1.37 -9.65 -10.41
N ASP A 75 -1.64 -10.82 -9.87
CA ASP A 75 -1.74 -12.10 -10.59
C ASP A 75 -3.01 -12.89 -10.22
N SER A 76 -3.93 -12.27 -9.50
CA SER A 76 -5.18 -12.90 -9.08
C SER A 76 -6.39 -11.97 -9.19
N ALA A 77 -7.54 -12.53 -9.52
CA ALA A 77 -8.81 -11.82 -9.52
C ALA A 77 -9.18 -11.34 -8.09
N GLY A 78 -8.79 -12.09 -7.05
CA GLY A 78 -8.97 -11.68 -5.65
C GLY A 78 -8.25 -10.38 -5.34
N GLY A 79 -7.01 -10.21 -5.82
CA GLY A 79 -6.26 -8.98 -5.67
C GLY A 79 -6.92 -7.78 -6.37
N VAL A 80 -7.50 -7.99 -7.56
CA VAL A 80 -8.29 -6.97 -8.25
C VAL A 80 -9.54 -6.61 -7.43
N GLY A 81 -10.24 -7.60 -6.87
CA GLY A 81 -11.39 -7.37 -5.99
C GLY A 81 -11.03 -6.56 -4.74
N CYS A 82 -9.89 -6.86 -4.11
CA CYS A 82 -9.34 -6.10 -3.00
C CYS A 82 -9.10 -4.63 -3.42
N ALA A 83 -8.37 -4.40 -4.50
CA ALA A 83 -8.10 -3.06 -5.01
C ALA A 83 -9.39 -2.28 -5.27
N LEU A 84 -10.37 -2.88 -5.95
CA LEU A 84 -11.66 -2.25 -6.23
C LEU A 84 -12.46 -1.96 -4.96
N SER A 85 -12.33 -2.76 -3.92
CA SER A 85 -13.00 -2.51 -2.63
C SER A 85 -12.47 -1.24 -1.96
N HIS A 86 -11.15 -1.07 -1.88
CA HIS A 86 -10.53 0.14 -1.37
C HIS A 86 -10.89 1.36 -2.22
N ILE A 87 -10.75 1.26 -3.56
CA ILE A 87 -11.11 2.34 -4.50
C ILE A 87 -12.57 2.75 -4.32
N THR A 88 -13.49 1.80 -4.15
CA THR A 88 -14.91 2.11 -3.92
C THR A 88 -15.12 2.90 -2.63
N LEU A 89 -14.42 2.56 -1.54
CA LEU A 89 -14.49 3.33 -0.29
C LEU A 89 -13.91 4.74 -0.45
N TRP A 90 -12.84 4.91 -1.22
CA TRP A 90 -12.31 6.24 -1.55
C TRP A 90 -13.32 7.08 -2.34
N GLN A 91 -13.98 6.47 -3.34
CA GLN A 91 -15.07 7.12 -4.09
C GLN A 91 -16.25 7.49 -3.18
N ASN A 92 -16.60 6.61 -2.23
CA ASN A 92 -17.67 6.88 -1.27
C ASN A 92 -17.30 8.02 -0.31
N LEU A 93 -16.03 8.15 0.08
CA LEU A 93 -15.56 9.29 0.86
C LEU A 93 -15.81 10.60 0.09
N LEU A 94 -15.49 10.65 -1.20
CA LEU A 94 -15.71 11.86 -2.01
C LEU A 94 -17.19 12.19 -2.21
N LYS A 95 -18.08 11.20 -2.22
CA LYS A 95 -19.52 11.38 -2.32
C LYS A 95 -20.18 11.75 -0.99
N SER A 96 -19.49 11.55 0.14
CA SER A 96 -19.97 11.86 1.49
C SER A 96 -19.67 13.32 1.88
N HIS A 97 -20.07 13.73 3.07
CA HIS A 97 -19.67 15.00 3.68
C HIS A 97 -18.47 14.83 4.64
N GLU A 98 -17.95 13.62 4.77
CA GLU A 98 -16.87 13.33 5.70
C GLU A 98 -15.51 13.78 5.14
N ASN A 99 -14.61 14.19 6.04
CA ASN A 99 -13.24 14.52 5.68
C ASN A 99 -12.29 13.33 5.73
N VAL A 100 -12.64 12.30 6.50
CA VAL A 100 -11.79 11.14 6.76
C VAL A 100 -12.67 9.90 6.89
N PHE A 101 -12.21 8.77 6.36
CA PHE A 101 -12.70 7.44 6.68
C PHE A 101 -11.60 6.64 7.39
N LEU A 102 -12.00 5.78 8.31
CA LEU A 102 -11.18 4.65 8.75
C LEU A 102 -11.56 3.42 7.92
N VAL A 103 -10.57 2.80 7.32
CA VAL A 103 -10.73 1.56 6.55
C VAL A 103 -9.90 0.48 7.22
N VAL A 104 -10.51 -0.67 7.46
CA VAL A 104 -9.85 -1.84 8.03
C VAL A 104 -10.20 -3.10 7.22
N GLU A 105 -9.32 -4.09 7.20
CA GLU A 105 -9.57 -5.41 6.62
C GLU A 105 -10.07 -6.38 7.69
N ASP A 106 -10.74 -7.44 7.29
CA ASP A 106 -11.41 -8.40 8.18
C ASP A 106 -10.45 -9.39 8.90
N ASP A 107 -9.15 -9.20 8.72
CA ASP A 107 -8.08 -9.89 9.45
C ASP A 107 -7.34 -9.01 10.46
N LEU A 108 -7.82 -7.79 10.70
CA LEU A 108 -7.27 -6.93 11.74
C LEU A 108 -7.42 -7.56 13.13
N VAL A 109 -6.32 -7.54 13.89
CA VAL A 109 -6.28 -7.95 15.29
C VAL A 109 -5.89 -6.76 16.15
N LEU A 110 -6.70 -6.47 17.18
CA LEU A 110 -6.43 -5.45 18.17
C LEU A 110 -6.14 -6.08 19.52
N GLN A 111 -4.98 -5.74 20.10
CA GLN A 111 -4.64 -6.10 21.47
C GLN A 111 -5.28 -5.13 22.46
N PRO A 112 -5.52 -5.55 23.73
CA PRO A 112 -6.05 -4.67 24.76
C PRO A 112 -5.28 -3.35 24.85
N GLY A 113 -6.00 -2.23 24.74
CA GLY A 113 -5.45 -0.88 24.79
C GLY A 113 -4.97 -0.30 23.45
N ASP A 114 -5.02 -1.04 22.33
CA ASP A 114 -4.57 -0.53 21.05
C ASP A 114 -5.44 0.64 20.56
N TRP A 115 -6.76 0.54 20.68
CA TRP A 115 -7.62 1.66 20.29
C TRP A 115 -7.40 2.89 21.19
N ALA A 116 -7.12 2.70 22.47
CA ALA A 116 -6.74 3.80 23.37
C ALA A 116 -5.43 4.47 22.95
N LYS A 117 -4.45 3.71 22.40
CA LYS A 117 -3.22 4.31 21.82
C LYS A 117 -3.53 5.15 20.59
N VAL A 118 -4.41 4.68 19.68
CA VAL A 118 -4.83 5.45 18.50
C VAL A 118 -5.44 6.80 18.93
N ARG A 119 -6.38 6.77 19.88
CA ARG A 119 -7.00 7.99 20.42
C ARG A 119 -5.98 8.94 21.03
N ARG A 120 -5.11 8.44 21.89
CA ARG A 120 -4.05 9.24 22.51
C ARG A 120 -3.12 9.87 21.48
N LEU A 121 -2.70 9.13 20.45
CA LEU A 121 -1.87 9.68 19.38
C LEU A 121 -2.60 10.80 18.62
N PHE A 122 -3.90 10.67 18.41
CA PHE A 122 -4.69 11.73 17.82
C PHE A 122 -4.77 12.96 18.73
N GLU A 123 -5.04 12.79 20.02
CA GLU A 123 -5.17 13.86 21.01
C GLU A 123 -3.83 14.62 21.22
N GLU A 124 -2.71 13.89 21.26
CA GLU A 124 -1.37 14.46 21.50
C GLU A 124 -0.76 15.15 20.24
N ASN A 125 -1.36 14.99 19.07
CA ASN A 125 -0.80 15.48 17.80
C ASN A 125 -1.81 16.33 17.02
N GLU A 126 -1.90 17.61 17.36
CA GLU A 126 -2.86 18.56 16.76
C GLU A 126 -2.80 18.60 15.22
N TRP A 127 -1.63 18.35 14.61
CA TRP A 127 -1.51 18.33 13.16
C TRP A 127 -2.34 17.21 12.49
N LEU A 128 -2.68 16.12 13.20
CA LEU A 128 -3.60 15.09 12.70
C LEU A 128 -5.02 15.58 12.54
N HIS A 129 -5.42 16.61 13.33
CA HIS A 129 -6.76 17.19 13.27
C HIS A 129 -7.03 17.89 11.93
N ASP A 130 -5.97 18.36 11.26
CA ASP A 130 -6.04 18.91 9.92
C ASP A 130 -5.78 17.84 8.87
N SER A 131 -6.86 17.26 8.34
CA SER A 131 -6.79 16.21 7.33
C SER A 131 -6.17 16.63 5.99
N ASN A 132 -5.81 17.90 5.80
CA ASN A 132 -5.07 18.35 4.63
C ASN A 132 -3.55 18.19 4.78
N LYS A 133 -3.06 17.99 6.01
CA LYS A 133 -1.63 17.82 6.30
C LYS A 133 -1.10 16.43 5.98
N TRP A 134 -1.98 15.45 5.83
CA TRP A 134 -1.64 14.06 5.52
C TRP A 134 -2.67 13.46 4.54
N SER A 135 -2.28 12.43 3.83
CA SER A 135 -3.15 11.72 2.89
C SER A 135 -3.64 10.40 3.47
N ILE A 136 -2.74 9.63 4.07
CA ILE A 136 -3.01 8.40 4.77
C ILE A 136 -2.32 8.45 6.13
N TRP A 137 -3.05 8.12 7.19
CA TRP A 137 -2.47 7.77 8.48
C TRP A 137 -2.62 6.26 8.67
N SER A 138 -1.53 5.54 8.45
CA SER A 138 -1.51 4.10 8.67
C SER A 138 -1.39 3.79 10.15
N ILE A 139 -2.24 2.89 10.62
CA ILE A 139 -2.24 2.40 12.00
C ILE A 139 -1.96 0.90 12.08
N GLY A 140 -1.95 0.22 10.94
CA GLY A 140 -1.70 -1.22 10.83
C GLY A 140 -0.24 -1.62 10.83
N ASN A 141 -0.03 -2.93 10.67
CA ASN A 141 1.29 -3.51 10.55
C ASN A 141 1.94 -3.05 9.23
N LEU A 142 2.78 -2.08 9.36
CA LEU A 142 3.42 -1.40 8.27
C LEU A 142 4.79 -2.03 8.02
N ARG A 143 4.92 -2.65 6.88
CA ARG A 143 6.24 -3.01 6.37
C ARG A 143 6.83 -1.83 5.62
N CYS A 144 7.11 -0.74 6.34
CA CYS A 144 8.00 0.31 5.85
C CYS A 144 9.44 -0.19 5.99
N ARG A 145 9.97 -0.84 4.96
CA ARG A 145 11.39 -1.19 4.89
C ARG A 145 12.10 -0.26 3.93
N ALA A 146 13.27 0.20 4.40
CA ALA A 146 14.42 0.64 3.63
C ALA A 146 14.26 1.78 2.61
N GLY A 147 13.40 2.74 2.84
CA GLY A 147 13.60 4.09 2.30
C GLY A 147 14.14 5.01 3.40
N PRO A 148 14.70 6.16 3.10
CA PRO A 148 14.96 7.16 4.12
C PRO A 148 13.62 7.69 4.64
N ASN A 149 13.01 6.94 5.56
CA ASN A 149 11.83 7.40 6.28
C ASN A 149 12.19 8.70 6.97
N LYS A 150 11.53 9.79 6.60
CA LYS A 150 11.79 11.10 7.18
C LYS A 150 10.90 11.29 8.40
N PRO A 151 11.42 11.91 9.49
CA PRO A 151 10.57 12.34 10.60
C PRO A 151 9.40 13.22 10.08
N TYR A 152 8.23 13.08 10.68
CA TYR A 152 7.05 13.87 10.31
C TYR A 152 6.33 14.37 11.58
N PRO A 153 5.89 15.63 11.69
CA PRO A 153 6.29 16.74 10.80
C PRO A 153 7.81 16.93 10.80
N HIS A 154 8.37 17.51 9.74
CA HIS A 154 9.82 17.61 9.55
C HIS A 154 10.52 18.51 10.61
N GLU A 155 9.75 19.21 11.41
CA GLU A 155 10.22 20.03 12.52
C GLU A 155 10.09 19.25 13.82
N GLY A 156 11.19 18.93 14.48
CA GLY A 156 11.08 18.53 15.87
C GLY A 156 11.99 17.46 16.40
N LYS A 157 11.93 17.31 17.65
CA LYS A 157 12.68 16.61 18.66
C LYS A 157 13.29 15.28 18.21
N LYS A 158 14.50 14.96 18.67
CA LYS A 158 15.24 13.71 18.46
C LYS A 158 14.43 12.41 18.75
N GLU A 159 13.27 12.52 19.41
CA GLU A 159 12.40 11.40 19.81
C GLU A 159 11.10 11.30 18.97
N ASN A 160 11.03 11.97 17.83
CA ASN A 160 9.83 11.91 17.02
C ASN A 160 9.61 10.49 16.48
N LYS A 161 8.58 9.83 16.99
CA LYS A 161 8.17 8.48 16.57
C LYS A 161 7.35 8.49 15.27
N TRP A 162 6.97 9.67 14.81
CA TRP A 162 6.23 9.84 13.56
C TRP A 162 7.16 9.86 12.36
N LEU A 163 6.77 9.14 11.32
CA LEU A 163 7.51 9.05 10.07
C LEU A 163 6.58 9.27 8.89
N GLU A 164 7.09 9.91 7.85
CA GLU A 164 6.53 9.87 6.51
C GLU A 164 7.10 8.64 5.79
N CYS A 165 6.20 7.78 5.34
CA CYS A 165 6.56 6.54 4.63
C CYS A 165 6.61 6.81 3.12
N LYS A 166 7.71 6.39 2.49
CA LYS A 166 7.88 6.43 1.03
C LYS A 166 7.84 5.05 0.39
N GLU A 167 8.04 3.99 1.17
CA GLU A 167 7.86 2.61 0.74
C GLU A 167 6.81 1.96 1.64
N PHE A 168 5.66 1.68 1.08
CA PHE A 168 4.49 1.28 1.83
C PHE A 168 3.94 -0.05 1.35
N VAL A 169 3.72 -0.98 2.27
CA VAL A 169 3.03 -2.24 2.04
C VAL A 169 2.14 -2.54 3.25
N GLY A 170 0.86 -2.81 3.00
CA GLY A 170 -0.12 -3.21 3.99
C GLY A 170 -1.22 -2.16 4.23
N PHE A 171 -2.42 -2.50 3.80
CA PHE A 171 -3.64 -1.70 4.00
C PHE A 171 -4.62 -2.32 4.99
N ASN A 172 -4.12 -3.15 5.92
CA ASN A 172 -4.97 -3.81 6.90
C ASN A 172 -5.76 -2.83 7.81
N SER A 173 -5.20 -1.63 8.06
CA SER A 173 -5.92 -0.57 8.79
C SER A 173 -5.28 0.81 8.59
N TYR A 174 -6.09 1.77 8.17
CA TYR A 174 -5.61 3.13 7.90
C TYR A 174 -6.77 4.14 7.90
N PHE A 175 -6.45 5.36 8.30
CA PHE A 175 -7.28 6.54 8.01
C PHE A 175 -6.89 7.10 6.65
N ILE A 176 -7.89 7.46 5.85
CA ILE A 176 -7.69 8.16 4.58
C ILE A 176 -8.40 9.50 4.60
N SER A 177 -7.68 10.57 4.28
CA SER A 177 -8.27 11.89 4.12
C SER A 177 -8.97 12.02 2.77
N ARG A 178 -9.94 12.93 2.68
CA ARG A 178 -10.61 13.28 1.41
C ARG A 178 -9.59 13.70 0.35
N SER A 179 -8.64 14.56 0.71
CA SER A 179 -7.56 14.97 -0.19
C SER A 179 -6.68 13.82 -0.63
N GLY A 180 -6.40 12.85 0.26
CA GLY A 180 -5.67 11.62 -0.09
C GLY A 180 -6.45 10.75 -1.08
N ALA A 181 -7.75 10.56 -0.84
CA ALA A 181 -8.62 9.81 -1.75
C ALA A 181 -8.72 10.47 -3.13
N GLU A 182 -8.87 11.79 -3.20
CA GLU A 182 -8.90 12.54 -4.46
C GLU A 182 -7.64 12.33 -5.29
N LYS A 183 -6.48 12.35 -4.64
CA LYS A 183 -5.19 12.15 -5.29
C LYS A 183 -5.06 10.75 -5.86
N LEU A 184 -5.29 9.72 -5.06
CA LEU A 184 -5.18 8.32 -5.51
C LEU A 184 -6.17 8.00 -6.64
N LEU A 185 -7.40 8.49 -6.57
CA LEU A 185 -8.43 8.23 -7.58
C LEU A 185 -8.10 8.79 -8.97
N LYS A 186 -7.18 9.76 -9.08
CA LYS A 186 -6.75 10.29 -10.39
C LYS A 186 -5.94 9.28 -11.20
N GLU A 187 -5.22 8.38 -10.53
CA GLU A 187 -4.25 7.49 -11.17
C GLU A 187 -4.44 6.01 -10.82
N CYS A 188 -5.48 5.65 -10.05
CA CYS A 188 -5.70 4.26 -9.62
C CYS A 188 -6.11 3.32 -10.78
N PHE A 189 -6.44 3.85 -11.94
CA PHE A 189 -6.80 3.08 -13.12
C PHE A 189 -5.82 3.32 -14.28
N PRO A 190 -5.51 2.29 -15.07
CA PRO A 190 -5.93 0.91 -14.91
C PRO A 190 -5.20 0.20 -13.77
N ILE A 191 -5.90 -0.69 -13.06
CA ILE A 191 -5.35 -1.49 -11.94
C ILE A 191 -4.27 -2.43 -12.47
N GLN A 192 -3.09 -2.38 -11.88
CA GLN A 192 -1.94 -3.22 -12.24
C GLN A 192 -1.22 -3.79 -11.01
N HIS A 193 -1.12 -3.00 -9.95
CA HIS A 193 -0.41 -3.31 -8.72
C HIS A 193 -1.37 -3.67 -7.58
N HIS A 194 -0.87 -4.35 -6.56
CA HIS A 194 -1.57 -4.40 -5.29
C HIS A 194 -1.83 -2.97 -4.80
N ILE A 195 -2.98 -2.75 -4.18
CA ILE A 195 -3.46 -1.38 -3.88
C ILE A 195 -2.58 -0.61 -2.91
N ASP A 196 -1.96 -1.31 -1.99
CA ASP A 196 -0.99 -0.78 -1.03
C ASP A 196 0.33 -0.40 -1.72
N TRP A 197 0.86 -1.25 -2.61
CA TRP A 197 2.01 -0.92 -3.44
C TRP A 197 1.75 0.28 -4.33
N PHE A 198 0.57 0.35 -4.96
CA PHE A 198 0.17 1.51 -5.75
C PHE A 198 0.24 2.80 -4.93
N ALA A 199 -0.32 2.80 -3.71
CA ALA A 199 -0.25 3.98 -2.84
C ALA A 199 1.19 4.33 -2.43
N GLY A 200 2.03 3.32 -2.22
CA GLY A 200 3.46 3.49 -1.95
C GLY A 200 4.20 4.15 -3.13
N PHE A 201 4.00 3.66 -4.35
CA PHE A 201 4.60 4.25 -5.56
C PHE A 201 4.09 5.67 -5.79
N TYR A 202 2.80 5.91 -5.57
CA TYR A 202 2.23 7.24 -5.66
C TYR A 202 2.91 8.21 -4.67
N ALA A 203 3.15 7.79 -3.43
CA ALA A 203 3.84 8.60 -2.42
C ALA A 203 5.31 8.90 -2.78
N GLN A 204 5.99 8.03 -3.55
CA GLN A 204 7.35 8.27 -4.00
C GLN A 204 7.44 9.37 -5.05
N THR A 205 6.45 9.43 -5.94
CA THR A 205 6.42 10.34 -7.08
C THR A 205 5.65 11.64 -6.82
N HIS A 206 4.82 11.68 -5.77
CA HIS A 206 3.97 12.83 -5.43
C HIS A 206 4.30 13.35 -4.01
N PRO A 207 5.16 14.36 -3.88
CA PRO A 207 5.62 14.87 -2.58
C PRO A 207 4.50 15.44 -1.69
N ASP A 208 3.38 15.84 -2.29
CA ASP A 208 2.19 16.33 -1.61
C ASP A 208 1.24 15.21 -1.13
N PHE A 209 1.52 13.95 -1.48
CA PHE A 209 0.84 12.77 -0.97
C PHE A 209 1.66 12.16 0.17
N LYS A 210 1.14 12.21 1.38
CA LYS A 210 1.87 11.83 2.59
C LYS A 210 1.22 10.64 3.27
N ILE A 211 1.94 9.54 3.35
CA ILE A 211 1.59 8.39 4.19
C ILE A 211 2.36 8.55 5.50
N VAL A 212 1.64 8.73 6.59
CA VAL A 212 2.23 8.93 7.92
C VAL A 212 1.91 7.75 8.83
N PHE A 213 2.84 7.43 9.72
CA PHE A 213 2.64 6.43 10.75
C PHE A 213 3.46 6.73 12.00
N ASN A 214 3.06 6.13 13.12
CA ASN A 214 3.78 6.24 14.37
C ASN A 214 4.40 4.90 14.76
N LYS A 215 5.70 4.86 15.01
CA LYS A 215 6.45 3.63 15.38
C LYS A 215 5.96 2.94 16.65
N SER A 216 5.24 3.65 17.53
CA SER A 216 4.70 3.05 18.76
C SER A 216 3.39 2.32 18.54
N LEU A 217 2.79 2.44 17.34
CA LEU A 217 1.54 1.81 16.96
C LEU A 217 1.81 0.82 15.84
N ASN A 218 1.49 -0.44 16.08
CA ASN A 218 1.64 -1.51 15.11
C ASN A 218 0.51 -2.50 15.34
N LEU A 219 -0.65 -2.21 14.73
CA LEU A 219 -1.81 -3.10 14.83
C LEU A 219 -1.59 -4.30 13.94
N ASP A 220 -1.82 -5.47 14.48
CA ASP A 220 -1.43 -6.73 13.88
C ASP A 220 -2.47 -7.28 12.89
N GLN A 221 -2.07 -8.24 12.10
CA GLN A 221 -2.93 -9.09 11.30
C GLN A 221 -3.01 -10.46 11.92
N ASP A 222 -4.15 -11.11 11.78
CA ASP A 222 -4.31 -12.48 12.18
C ASP A 222 -3.51 -13.41 11.27
N GLU A 223 -2.42 -13.96 11.78
CA GLU A 223 -1.56 -14.89 11.06
C GLU A 223 -2.32 -16.13 10.56
N ALA A 224 -3.35 -16.56 11.30
CA ALA A 224 -4.18 -17.69 10.89
C ALA A 224 -4.98 -17.42 9.60
N TYR A 225 -5.24 -16.13 9.27
CA TYR A 225 -5.94 -15.73 8.03
C TYR A 225 -5.05 -14.98 7.04
N GLY A 226 -3.93 -14.44 7.48
CA GLY A 226 -2.89 -13.88 6.63
C GLY A 226 -1.98 -14.91 5.99
N GLY A 227 -2.06 -16.17 6.41
CA GLY A 227 -1.30 -17.29 5.83
C GLY A 227 -1.70 -17.57 4.38
N LYS A 228 -0.74 -18.08 3.58
CA LYS A 228 -0.93 -18.37 2.15
C LYS A 228 -2.13 -19.29 1.86
N GLU A 229 -2.50 -20.16 2.79
CA GLU A 229 -3.57 -21.16 2.61
C GLU A 229 -4.98 -20.61 2.77
N LEU A 230 -5.14 -19.47 3.48
CA LEU A 230 -6.44 -18.90 3.82
C LEU A 230 -6.69 -17.52 3.20
N SER A 231 -5.74 -17.00 2.43
CA SER A 231 -5.87 -15.73 1.74
C SER A 231 -6.75 -15.88 0.49
N ASP A 232 -7.77 -15.03 0.38
CA ASP A 232 -8.59 -14.92 -0.84
C ASP A 232 -7.91 -14.11 -1.96
N ILE A 233 -6.78 -13.48 -1.67
CA ILE A 233 -6.04 -12.58 -2.56
C ILE A 233 -4.84 -13.27 -3.21
N ARG A 234 -4.15 -14.13 -2.44
CA ARG A 234 -2.92 -14.78 -2.90
C ARG A 234 -3.22 -16.02 -3.71
N THR A 235 -2.52 -16.22 -4.82
CA THR A 235 -2.51 -17.50 -5.52
C THR A 235 -1.84 -18.55 -4.64
N LYS A 236 -2.41 -19.77 -4.62
CA LYS A 236 -1.85 -20.89 -3.84
C LYS A 236 -0.51 -21.38 -4.40
N ASP A 237 -0.20 -21.03 -5.64
CA ASP A 237 0.99 -21.46 -6.31
C ASP A 237 2.21 -20.66 -5.83
N VAL A 238 3.29 -21.38 -5.63
CA VAL A 238 4.59 -20.81 -5.26
C VAL A 238 4.98 -19.80 -6.34
N CYS A 239 5.22 -18.57 -5.95
CA CYS A 239 5.76 -17.58 -6.88
C CYS A 239 7.15 -18.05 -7.34
N HIS A 240 7.26 -18.50 -8.59
CA HIS A 240 8.53 -18.97 -9.17
C HIS A 240 9.61 -17.89 -9.25
N ILE A 241 9.26 -16.63 -9.01
CA ILE A 241 10.19 -15.50 -8.95
C ILE A 241 10.74 -15.31 -7.53
N CYS A 242 10.17 -15.99 -6.53
CA CYS A 242 10.28 -15.63 -5.14
C CYS A 242 10.70 -16.76 -4.22
N ASP A 243 11.90 -17.27 -4.37
CA ASP A 243 12.59 -17.97 -3.27
C ASP A 243 13.08 -16.98 -2.17
N LEU A 244 12.53 -15.76 -2.12
CA LEU A 244 12.97 -14.72 -1.23
C LEU A 244 11.98 -14.49 -0.08
N PRO A 245 12.50 -14.28 1.15
CA PRO A 245 11.69 -14.30 2.38
C PRO A 245 10.72 -13.14 2.54
N SER A 246 10.76 -12.07 1.73
CA SER A 246 9.78 -10.99 1.77
C SER A 246 9.69 -10.19 0.47
N ASP A 247 8.48 -9.70 0.16
CA ASP A 247 8.18 -8.88 -1.02
C ASP A 247 9.01 -7.57 -1.07
N VAL A 248 9.43 -7.05 0.08
CA VAL A 248 10.21 -5.81 0.19
C VAL A 248 11.69 -6.02 -0.14
N GLU A 249 12.26 -7.18 0.21
CA GLU A 249 13.65 -7.51 -0.13
C GLU A 249 13.86 -7.70 -1.63
N MET A 250 12.80 -8.14 -2.34
CA MET A 250 12.83 -8.28 -3.80
C MET A 250 12.86 -6.95 -4.54
N SER A 251 12.08 -5.96 -4.11
CA SER A 251 12.09 -4.65 -4.75
C SER A 251 13.48 -4.01 -4.69
N HIS A 252 14.19 -4.18 -3.58
CA HIS A 252 15.57 -3.73 -3.44
C HIS A 252 16.57 -4.46 -4.35
N LEU A 253 16.39 -5.77 -4.54
CA LEU A 253 17.28 -6.55 -5.41
C LEU A 253 17.05 -6.24 -6.88
N ILE A 254 15.81 -6.00 -7.29
CA ILE A 254 15.47 -5.60 -8.66
C ILE A 254 15.98 -4.20 -8.94
N CYS A 255 15.74 -3.22 -8.07
CA CYS A 255 16.29 -1.87 -8.22
C CYS A 255 17.83 -1.87 -8.22
N LYS A 256 18.49 -2.67 -7.37
CA LYS A 256 19.97 -2.79 -7.42
C LYS A 256 20.47 -3.43 -8.70
N LYS A 257 19.80 -4.45 -9.25
CA LYS A 257 20.19 -5.08 -10.51
C LYS A 257 20.00 -4.13 -11.70
N GLU A 258 18.93 -3.38 -11.75
CA GLU A 258 18.70 -2.39 -12.81
C GLU A 258 19.68 -1.22 -12.72
N THR A 259 20.01 -0.74 -11.52
CA THR A 259 21.01 0.31 -11.31
C THR A 259 22.42 -0.17 -11.69
N VAL A 260 22.77 -1.42 -11.39
CA VAL A 260 24.05 -2.02 -11.79
C VAL A 260 24.09 -2.25 -13.31
N ALA A 261 23.02 -2.73 -13.92
CA ALA A 261 22.95 -2.94 -15.36
C ALA A 261 23.04 -1.62 -16.14
N THR A 262 22.30 -0.58 -15.71
CA THR A 262 22.40 0.77 -16.32
C THR A 262 23.77 1.41 -16.08
N GLY A 263 24.34 1.28 -14.90
CA GLY A 263 25.69 1.76 -14.60
C GLY A 263 26.75 1.08 -15.46
N THR A 264 26.66 -0.24 -15.65
CA THR A 264 27.61 -1.00 -16.48
C THR A 264 27.48 -0.64 -17.96
N ILE A 265 26.26 -0.46 -18.47
CA ILE A 265 26.02 -0.03 -19.86
C ILE A 265 26.57 1.39 -20.07
N THR A 266 26.39 2.31 -19.13
CA THR A 266 26.90 3.67 -19.23
C THR A 266 28.43 3.70 -19.22
N ILE A 267 29.08 2.88 -18.39
CA ILE A 267 30.56 2.77 -18.37
C ILE A 267 31.10 2.18 -19.70
N ILE A 268 30.47 1.14 -20.24
CA ILE A 268 30.88 0.52 -21.50
C ILE A 268 30.73 1.50 -22.67
N THR A 269 29.60 2.22 -22.75
CA THR A 269 29.40 3.22 -23.81
C THR A 269 30.39 4.38 -23.71
N THR A 270 30.73 4.82 -22.51
CA THR A 270 31.73 5.87 -22.28
C THR A 270 33.13 5.40 -22.68
N LEU A 271 33.52 4.18 -22.38
CA LEU A 271 34.79 3.59 -22.75
C LEU A 271 34.93 3.41 -24.29
N ILE A 272 33.85 3.00 -24.95
CA ILE A 272 33.81 2.87 -26.42
C ILE A 272 33.96 4.25 -27.09
N LEU A 273 33.29 5.28 -26.56
CA LEU A 273 33.44 6.66 -27.05
C LEU A 273 34.85 7.20 -26.89
N ILE A 274 35.48 6.96 -25.74
CA ILE A 274 36.87 7.38 -25.47
C ILE A 274 37.84 6.65 -26.40
N ALA A 275 37.68 5.34 -26.58
CA ALA A 275 38.51 4.56 -27.51
C ALA A 275 38.35 5.04 -28.97
N GLY A 276 37.13 5.37 -29.41
CA GLY A 276 36.85 5.94 -30.73
C GLY A 276 37.51 7.30 -30.93
N ILE A 277 37.52 8.18 -29.93
CA ILE A 277 38.19 9.48 -29.97
C ILE A 277 39.71 9.31 -30.10
N PHE A 278 40.31 8.36 -29.36
CA PHE A 278 41.75 8.06 -29.48
C PHE A 278 42.15 7.48 -30.85
N ALA A 279 41.31 6.62 -31.43
CA ALA A 279 41.53 6.08 -32.77
C ALA A 279 41.49 7.18 -33.86
N LEU A 280 40.51 8.08 -33.78
CA LEU A 280 40.38 9.21 -34.70
C LEU A 280 41.53 10.23 -34.59
N ARG A 281 42.11 10.42 -33.41
CA ARG A 281 43.29 11.27 -33.23
C ARG A 281 44.55 10.67 -33.81
N LYS A 282 44.72 9.34 -33.77
CA LYS A 282 45.86 8.66 -34.41
C LYS A 282 45.81 8.71 -35.94
N MET A 283 44.62 8.77 -36.54
CA MET A 283 44.45 8.84 -38.00
C MET A 283 44.69 10.24 -38.58
N LYS A 284 44.81 11.31 -37.75
CA LYS A 284 45.11 12.66 -38.20
C LYS A 284 46.59 13.05 -38.09
N VAL A 285 47.48 12.11 -37.81
CA VAL A 285 48.94 12.32 -37.67
C VAL A 285 49.70 11.46 -38.70
N VAL A 286 49.12 11.22 -39.88
CA VAL A 286 49.81 10.68 -41.05
C VAL A 286 49.59 11.63 -42.21
#